data_bf497b06404990d9723b14ead438f38f
#
_entry.id   bf497b06404990d9723b14ead438f38f
#
_cell.length_a   1.000
_cell.length_b   1.000
_cell.length_c   1.000
_cell.angle_alpha   90.00
_cell.angle_beta   90.00
_cell.angle_gamma   90.00
#
_symmetry.space_group_name_H-M   'P 1'
#
loop_
_entity.id
_entity.type
_entity.pdbx_description
1 polymer ?
#
loop_
_entity_poly.entity_id
_entity_poly.type
_entity_poly.pdbx_seq_one_letter_code
_entity_poly.pdbx_strand_id
1 'polypeptide(L)' 'MESNCTAVVMNARVLEVNCCSLLVCDLCTGHQVLVNADNACCFCPGDCVCIKYSGAMTTSIPPQISAHCVRCMNHN' A
#
# COMPACT_ATOMS: atom_id res chain seq x y z
N MET A 1 -4.93 8.93 -26.74
CA MET A 1 -4.44 8.64 -26.26
C MET A 1 -4.38 8.01 -25.35
N GLU A 2 -4.11 7.43 -25.02
CA GLU A 2 -4.10 6.74 -24.21
C GLU A 2 -3.59 6.98 -23.15
N SER A 3 -4.04 6.82 -22.25
CA SER A 3 -3.54 7.11 -21.22
C SER A 3 -2.59 6.25 -20.83
N ASN A 4 -1.75 6.43 -20.31
CA ASN A 4 -0.88 5.67 -19.89
C ASN A 4 -0.84 5.54 -18.54
N CYS A 5 -1.83 5.46 -17.81
CA CYS A 5 -1.78 5.25 -16.46
C CYS A 5 -1.19 3.98 -16.22
N THR A 6 -0.04 3.85 -15.77
CA THR A 6 0.54 2.60 -15.53
C THR A 6 0.55 2.34 -14.07
N ALA A 7 -0.51 2.49 -13.39
CA ALA A 7 -0.57 2.21 -11.98
C ALA A 7 -0.35 0.73 -11.72
N VAL A 8 0.43 0.43 -10.71
CA VAL A 8 0.68 -0.93 -10.27
C VAL A 8 -0.19 -1.18 -9.05
N VAL A 9 -0.69 -2.37 -8.92
CA VAL A 9 -1.54 -2.76 -7.81
C VAL A 9 -0.80 -3.73 -6.91
N MET A 10 -0.82 -3.47 -5.62
CA MET A 10 -0.25 -4.36 -4.62
C MET A 10 -1.36 -4.76 -3.67
N ASN A 11 -1.52 -6.06 -3.43
CA ASN A 11 -2.44 -6.55 -2.41
C ASN A 11 -1.61 -6.85 -1.17
N ALA A 12 -2.00 -6.33 -0.05
CA ALA A 12 -1.18 -6.40 1.15
C ALA A 12 -2.03 -6.47 2.41
N ARG A 13 -1.38 -6.89 3.50
CA ARG A 13 -2.02 -6.89 4.81
C ARG A 13 -1.38 -5.81 5.65
N VAL A 14 -2.19 -5.02 6.33
CA VAL A 14 -1.69 -3.96 7.19
C VAL A 14 -1.11 -4.56 8.45
N LEU A 15 0.11 -4.17 8.79
CA LEU A 15 0.78 -4.62 10.01
C LEU A 15 0.76 -3.52 11.07
N GLU A 16 0.99 -2.28 10.67
CA GLU A 16 0.98 -1.14 11.59
C GLU A 16 0.38 0.06 10.89
N VAL A 17 -0.28 0.89 11.65
CA VAL A 17 -0.91 2.10 11.13
C VAL A 17 -0.29 3.30 11.80
N ASN A 18 0.16 4.26 11.01
CA ASN A 18 0.65 5.54 11.50
C ASN A 18 -0.23 6.64 10.95
N CYS A 19 0.05 7.85 11.33
CA CYS A 19 -0.76 8.98 10.93
C CYS A 19 -0.92 9.11 9.42
N CYS A 20 0.17 8.97 8.68
CA CYS A 20 0.16 9.15 7.24
C CYS A 20 0.84 8.00 6.51
N SER A 21 1.00 6.87 7.14
CA SER A 21 1.63 5.73 6.50
C SER A 21 1.15 4.42 7.10
N LEU A 22 1.31 3.37 6.34
CA LEU A 22 0.97 2.01 6.75
C LEU A 22 2.19 1.13 6.54
N LEU A 23 2.51 0.32 7.52
CA LEU A 23 3.48 -0.74 7.28
C LEU A 23 2.66 -1.96 6.87
N VAL A 24 2.93 -2.50 5.70
CA VAL A 24 2.15 -3.60 5.16
C VAL A 24 3.05 -4.76 4.76
N CYS A 25 2.46 -5.93 4.65
CA CYS A 25 3.12 -7.11 4.11
C CYS A 25 2.52 -7.38 2.74
N ASP A 26 3.36 -7.34 1.70
CA ASP A 26 2.93 -7.65 0.35
C ASP A 26 2.53 -9.13 0.31
N LEU A 27 1.29 -9.43 -0.01
CA LEU A 27 0.79 -10.79 0.01
C LEU A 27 1.38 -11.65 -1.12
N CYS A 28 1.93 -11.02 -2.12
CA CYS A 28 2.53 -11.74 -3.23
C CYS A 28 3.96 -12.16 -2.93
N THR A 29 4.74 -11.30 -2.28
CA THR A 29 6.15 -11.57 -2.05
C THR A 29 6.48 -11.87 -0.60
N GLY A 30 5.62 -11.48 0.33
CA GLY A 30 5.89 -11.60 1.74
C GLY A 30 6.79 -10.50 2.31
N HIS A 31 7.17 -9.53 1.51
CA HIS A 31 8.05 -8.47 1.97
C HIS A 31 7.28 -7.35 2.63
N GLN A 32 7.89 -6.69 3.59
CA GLN A 32 7.27 -5.54 4.23
C GLN A 32 7.55 -4.29 3.41
N VAL A 33 6.57 -3.43 3.32
CA VAL A 33 6.65 -2.17 2.57
C VAL A 33 6.01 -1.08 3.40
N LEU A 34 6.62 0.10 3.42
CA LEU A 34 6.02 1.25 4.06
C LEU A 34 5.26 2.05 3.01
N VAL A 35 3.98 2.24 3.22
CA VAL A 35 3.10 2.88 2.24
C VAL A 35 2.71 4.25 2.76
N ASN A 36 3.11 5.29 2.07
CA ASN A 36 2.68 6.64 2.43
C ASN A 36 1.32 6.90 1.81
N ALA A 37 0.36 7.22 2.63
CA ALA A 37 -1.02 7.42 2.17
C ALA A 37 -1.74 8.41 3.07
N ASP A 38 -2.49 9.32 2.48
CA ASP A 38 -3.19 10.34 3.23
C ASP A 38 -4.27 9.75 4.12
N ASN A 39 -4.86 8.64 3.72
CA ASN A 39 -5.95 8.02 4.47
C ASN A 39 -5.48 6.83 5.30
N ALA A 40 -4.20 6.81 5.67
CA ALA A 40 -3.65 5.67 6.41
C ALA A 40 -4.43 5.40 7.70
N CYS A 41 -4.86 6.44 8.39
CA CYS A 41 -5.55 6.26 9.66
C CYS A 41 -6.96 5.66 9.52
N CYS A 42 -7.43 5.46 8.30
CA CYS A 42 -8.73 4.81 8.08
C CYS A 42 -8.64 3.29 8.15
N PHE A 43 -7.45 2.74 8.29
CA PHE A 43 -7.26 1.30 8.27
C PHE A 43 -6.81 0.79 9.64
N CYS A 44 -6.89 -0.51 9.84
CA CYS A 44 -6.47 -1.14 11.08
C CYS A 44 -5.51 -2.27 10.80
N PRO A 45 -4.63 -2.58 11.74
CA PRO A 45 -3.77 -3.75 11.58
C PRO A 45 -4.61 -5.01 11.33
N GLY A 46 -4.18 -5.80 10.39
CA GLY A 46 -4.91 -7.01 9.98
C GLY A 46 -5.80 -6.83 8.78
N ASP A 47 -6.10 -5.57 8.41
CA ASP A 47 -6.91 -5.33 7.22
C ASP A 47 -6.14 -5.75 5.98
N CYS A 48 -6.85 -6.29 5.01
CA CYS A 48 -6.28 -6.54 3.69
C CYS A 48 -6.63 -5.37 2.80
N VAL A 49 -5.66 -4.82 2.13
CA VAL A 49 -5.83 -3.61 1.32
C VAL A 49 -5.30 -3.80 -0.09
N CYS A 50 -5.87 -3.06 -0.99
CA CYS A 50 -5.41 -2.99 -2.37
C CYS A 50 -4.81 -1.60 -2.55
N ILE A 51 -3.55 -1.54 -2.93
CA ILE A 51 -2.81 -0.31 -3.03
C ILE A 51 -2.44 -0.06 -4.47
N LYS A 52 -2.79 1.12 -4.98
CA LYS A 52 -2.38 1.53 -6.31
C LYS A 52 -1.28 2.55 -6.19
N TYR A 53 -0.20 2.36 -6.91
CA TYR A 53 0.93 3.29 -6.89
C TYR A 53 1.64 3.26 -8.24
N SER A 54 2.64 4.11 -8.42
CA SER A 54 3.29 4.26 -9.72
C SER A 54 4.20 3.09 -10.10
N GLY A 55 4.54 2.26 -9.15
CA GLY A 55 5.52 1.20 -9.35
C GLY A 55 6.88 1.58 -8.81
N ALA A 56 7.12 2.84 -8.50
CA ALA A 56 8.39 3.27 -7.95
C ALA A 56 8.49 2.91 -6.48
N MET A 57 9.62 2.40 -6.07
CA MET A 57 9.83 1.95 -4.70
C MET A 57 11.24 2.34 -4.31
N THR A 58 11.42 2.86 -3.11
CA THR A 58 12.75 3.24 -2.67
C THR A 58 13.58 1.99 -2.37
N THR A 59 14.87 2.19 -2.23
CA THR A 59 15.76 1.07 -1.91
C THR A 59 16.01 0.96 -0.41
N SER A 60 15.28 1.71 0.40
CA SER A 60 15.42 1.65 1.85
C SER A 60 14.89 0.32 2.40
N ILE A 61 15.08 0.07 3.69
CA ILE A 61 14.59 -1.13 4.36
C ILE A 61 13.77 -0.70 5.56
N PRO A 62 12.46 -0.88 5.51
CA PRO A 62 11.71 -1.43 4.39
C PRO A 62 11.61 -0.44 3.25
N PRO A 63 11.38 -0.90 2.05
CA PRO A 63 11.19 0.03 0.94
C PRO A 63 9.92 0.83 1.15
N GLN A 64 9.86 2.01 0.54
CA GLN A 64 8.72 2.89 0.68
C GLN A 64 8.08 3.16 -0.67
N ILE A 65 6.78 3.27 -0.67
CA ILE A 65 6.02 3.67 -1.85
C ILE A 65 5.07 4.78 -1.46
N SER A 66 4.65 5.57 -2.44
CA SER A 66 3.63 6.59 -2.25
C SER A 66 2.38 6.11 -2.96
N ALA A 67 1.35 5.88 -2.19
CA ALA A 67 0.11 5.34 -2.74
C ALA A 67 -0.71 6.43 -3.41
N HIS A 68 -1.26 6.11 -4.58
CA HIS A 68 -2.26 6.97 -5.20
C HIS A 68 -3.60 6.67 -4.55
N CYS A 69 -3.83 5.45 -4.15
CA CYS A 69 -5.10 5.04 -3.60
C CYS A 69 -4.91 3.77 -2.78
N VAL A 70 -5.51 3.72 -1.61
CA VAL A 70 -5.52 2.53 -0.78
C VAL A 70 -6.97 2.21 -0.46
N ARG A 71 -7.38 0.98 -0.71
CA ARG A 71 -8.75 0.57 -0.48
C ARG A 71 -8.78 -0.72 0.33
N CYS A 72 -9.73 -0.83 1.23
CA CYS A 72 -9.89 -2.04 2.01
C CYS A 72 -10.53 -3.12 1.16
N MET A 73 -9.94 -4.31 1.17
CA MET A 73 -10.47 -5.42 0.43
C MET A 73 -11.42 -6.26 1.26
N ASN A 74 -11.39 -6.08 2.57
CA ASN A 74 -12.27 -6.84 3.41
C ASN A 74 -13.63 -6.27 3.32
N HIS A 75 -14.61 -7.07 3.03
CA HIS A 75 -15.95 -6.59 3.16
C HIS A 75 -16.80 -7.77 3.41
N ASN A 76 -17.84 -7.58 4.00
CA ASN A 76 -18.65 -8.67 4.36
C ASN A 76 -19.95 -8.52 4.00
#